data_ef3f5f86c4b736a9e1a29d40f4e26798
#
_entry.id   ef3f5f86c4b736a9e1a29d40f4e26798
#
_cell.length_a   1.000
_cell.length_b   1.000
_cell.length_c   1.000
_cell.angle_alpha   90.00
_cell.angle_beta   90.00
_cell.angle_gamma   90.00
#
_symmetry.space_group_name_H-M   'P 1'
#
loop_
_entity.id
_entity.type
_entity.pdbx_description
1 polymer ?
#
loop_
_entity_poly.entity_id
_entity_poly.type
_entity_poly.pdbx_seq_one_letter_code
_entity_poly.pdbx_strand_id
1 'polypeptide(L)'
;KDKNNNWLSPDEIETKDGKKFFIKKQPNNAVIVGPAESMSKSKKNTIDPAKMIENYGADAVRLFILSDSPPEKDVQWSEQGMLASFKFIQKFWLINKRIKEKIDKCTDVEKQEGDLDLVKFTNQLINKINNNIEKFNYNVIIANMHETYNFLNKILNKQFNKKVLSENFKKILTIMSPVIPHIINECFEVNKFSILQKWPEVE
;
A
#
# COMPACT_ATOMS: atom_id res chain seq x y z
N LYS A 1 19.17 -18.40 -16.12
CA LYS A 1 20.48 -18.68 -16.78
C LYS A 1 20.27 -19.11 -18.20
N ASP A 2 21.28 -18.91 -19.05
CA ASP A 2 21.30 -19.48 -20.41
C ASP A 2 21.75 -20.96 -20.40
N LYS A 3 21.82 -21.59 -21.57
CA LYS A 3 22.29 -22.98 -21.75
C LYS A 3 23.75 -23.20 -21.35
N ASN A 4 24.55 -22.12 -21.31
CA ASN A 4 25.97 -22.15 -20.93
C ASN A 4 26.16 -21.81 -19.45
N ASN A 5 25.06 -21.80 -18.66
CA ASN A 5 25.05 -21.48 -17.22
C ASN A 5 25.40 -20.02 -16.88
N ASN A 6 25.38 -19.09 -17.86
CA ASN A 6 25.58 -17.67 -17.60
C ASN A 6 24.33 -17.03 -17.01
N TRP A 7 24.51 -16.11 -16.07
CA TRP A 7 23.43 -15.31 -15.51
C TRP A 7 22.91 -14.31 -16.54
N LEU A 8 21.58 -14.24 -16.66
CA LEU A 8 20.86 -13.28 -17.49
C LEU A 8 20.17 -12.24 -16.62
N SER A 9 20.20 -10.98 -17.04
CA SER A 9 19.42 -9.94 -16.37
C SER A 9 17.95 -10.02 -16.80
N PRO A 10 17.00 -9.51 -15.97
CA PRO A 10 15.59 -9.44 -16.35
C PRO A 10 15.35 -8.72 -17.70
N ASP A 11 16.15 -7.70 -18.00
CA ASP A 11 16.04 -6.94 -19.25
C ASP A 11 16.40 -7.76 -20.50
N GLU A 12 17.16 -8.85 -20.35
CA GLU A 12 17.57 -9.77 -21.44
C GLU A 12 16.51 -10.85 -21.72
N ILE A 13 15.46 -10.94 -20.88
CA ILE A 13 14.47 -12.01 -20.92
C ILE A 13 13.11 -11.47 -21.36
N GLU A 14 12.38 -12.25 -22.13
CA GLU A 14 10.96 -12.04 -22.41
C GLU A 14 10.14 -13.26 -21.98
N THR A 15 8.88 -13.03 -21.64
CA THR A 15 7.96 -14.09 -21.22
C THR A 15 6.91 -14.31 -22.30
N LYS A 16 6.71 -15.59 -22.70
CA LYS A 16 5.59 -16.00 -23.54
C LYS A 16 4.59 -16.82 -22.69
N ASP A 17 3.32 -16.47 -22.82
CA ASP A 17 2.20 -17.14 -22.12
C ASP A 17 2.32 -17.16 -20.58
N GLY A 18 3.09 -16.23 -19.98
CA GLY A 18 3.29 -16.13 -18.54
C GLY A 18 4.06 -17.29 -17.88
N LYS A 19 4.51 -18.29 -18.64
CA LYS A 19 5.15 -19.50 -18.10
C LYS A 19 6.49 -19.87 -18.74
N LYS A 20 6.76 -19.38 -19.94
CA LYS A 20 7.99 -19.71 -20.67
C LYS A 20 8.85 -18.47 -20.83
N PHE A 21 10.11 -18.59 -20.47
CA PHE A 21 11.08 -17.48 -20.53
C PHE A 21 12.10 -17.73 -21.64
N PHE A 22 12.37 -16.71 -22.45
CA PHE A 22 13.25 -16.75 -23.59
C PHE A 22 14.21 -15.58 -23.57
N ILE A 23 15.37 -15.72 -24.22
CA ILE A 23 16.31 -14.63 -24.39
C ILE A 23 15.81 -13.73 -25.53
N LYS A 24 15.60 -12.43 -25.28
CA LYS A 24 15.06 -11.45 -26.26
C LYS A 24 15.79 -11.48 -27.61
N LYS A 25 17.11 -11.58 -27.59
CA LYS A 25 17.93 -11.63 -28.80
C LYS A 25 18.00 -13.01 -29.46
N GLN A 26 17.50 -14.05 -28.82
CA GLN A 26 17.56 -15.44 -29.26
C GLN A 26 16.27 -16.18 -28.87
N PRO A 27 15.13 -15.91 -29.51
CA PRO A 27 13.82 -16.39 -29.06
C PRO A 27 13.66 -17.93 -29.08
N ASN A 28 14.59 -18.67 -29.70
CA ASN A 28 14.63 -20.13 -29.67
C ASN A 28 15.40 -20.71 -28.47
N ASN A 29 16.08 -19.86 -27.72
CA ASN A 29 16.83 -20.29 -26.55
C ASN A 29 16.01 -20.09 -25.28
N ALA A 30 15.54 -21.23 -24.72
CA ALA A 30 14.82 -21.23 -23.43
C ALA A 30 15.77 -20.83 -22.30
N VAL A 31 15.23 -20.07 -21.34
CA VAL A 31 15.92 -19.69 -20.10
C VAL A 31 15.70 -20.78 -19.05
N ILE A 32 16.76 -21.17 -18.37
CA ILE A 32 16.67 -22.06 -17.22
C ILE A 32 16.36 -21.22 -15.99
N VAL A 33 15.16 -21.39 -15.45
CA VAL A 33 14.73 -20.72 -14.20
C VAL A 33 15.13 -21.60 -13.03
N GLY A 34 15.95 -21.06 -12.14
CA GLY A 34 16.36 -21.71 -10.88
C GLY A 34 15.41 -21.35 -9.72
N PRO A 35 15.71 -21.87 -8.52
CA PRO A 35 15.01 -21.44 -7.30
C PRO A 35 15.25 -19.96 -7.01
N ALA A 36 14.42 -19.38 -6.12
CA ALA A 36 14.65 -18.03 -5.63
C ALA A 36 15.98 -17.95 -4.89
N GLU A 37 16.76 -16.92 -5.21
CA GLU A 37 18.08 -16.68 -4.62
C GLU A 37 18.20 -15.22 -4.19
N SER A 38 19.06 -14.98 -3.19
CA SER A 38 19.38 -13.61 -2.76
C SER A 38 19.91 -12.77 -3.93
N MET A 39 19.43 -11.54 -4.03
CA MET A 39 19.83 -10.60 -5.07
C MET A 39 21.32 -10.25 -4.95
N SER A 40 22.01 -10.29 -6.08
CA SER A 40 23.40 -9.80 -6.18
C SER A 40 23.72 -9.31 -7.58
N LYS A 41 24.63 -8.34 -7.68
CA LYS A 41 25.07 -7.80 -8.98
C LYS A 41 25.74 -8.88 -9.85
N SER A 42 26.50 -9.80 -9.23
CA SER A 42 27.17 -10.90 -9.95
C SER A 42 26.19 -11.90 -10.57
N LYS A 43 25.01 -12.08 -9.95
CA LYS A 43 23.94 -12.94 -10.46
C LYS A 43 23.00 -12.20 -11.43
N LYS A 44 23.18 -10.89 -11.63
CA LYS A 44 22.32 -10.03 -12.47
C LYS A 44 20.83 -10.11 -12.14
N ASN A 45 20.48 -10.48 -10.91
CA ASN A 45 19.09 -10.63 -10.45
C ASN A 45 18.64 -9.50 -9.51
N THR A 46 19.34 -8.36 -9.54
CA THR A 46 19.00 -7.18 -8.75
C THR A 46 17.88 -6.38 -9.41
N ILE A 47 17.00 -5.82 -8.59
CA ILE A 47 16.00 -4.84 -8.99
C ILE A 47 16.54 -3.45 -8.65
N ASP A 48 16.44 -2.52 -9.58
CA ASP A 48 16.85 -1.14 -9.39
C ASP A 48 15.75 -0.37 -8.63
N PRO A 49 15.98 0.05 -7.37
CA PRO A 49 14.96 0.77 -6.61
C PRO A 49 14.56 2.10 -7.25
N ALA A 50 15.50 2.79 -7.92
CA ALA A 50 15.22 4.07 -8.56
C ALA A 50 14.18 3.92 -9.67
N LYS A 51 14.35 2.91 -10.53
CA LYS A 51 13.37 2.60 -11.58
C LYS A 51 12.01 2.20 -11.01
N MET A 52 11.99 1.48 -9.90
CA MET A 52 10.73 1.10 -9.25
C MET A 52 10.00 2.31 -8.68
N ILE A 53 10.73 3.22 -8.05
CA ILE A 53 10.17 4.47 -7.52
C ILE A 53 9.67 5.36 -8.68
N GLU A 54 10.41 5.45 -9.78
CA GLU A 54 9.99 6.21 -10.96
C GLU A 54 8.68 5.67 -11.57
N ASN A 55 8.55 4.34 -11.68
CA ASN A 55 7.41 3.70 -12.33
C ASN A 55 6.16 3.59 -11.43
N TYR A 56 6.34 3.37 -10.12
CA TYR A 56 5.25 3.02 -9.20
C TYR A 56 5.10 3.99 -8.03
N GLY A 57 6.07 4.87 -7.82
CA GLY A 57 6.12 5.76 -6.66
C GLY A 57 6.67 5.08 -5.39
N ALA A 58 7.24 5.87 -4.49
CA ALA A 58 7.89 5.39 -3.28
C ALA A 58 6.92 4.64 -2.35
N ASP A 59 5.69 5.11 -2.21
CA ASP A 59 4.70 4.49 -1.31
C ASP A 59 4.28 3.09 -1.78
N ALA A 60 4.17 2.87 -3.10
CA ALA A 60 3.86 1.53 -3.62
C ALA A 60 5.01 0.55 -3.36
N VAL A 61 6.27 1.01 -3.50
CA VAL A 61 7.45 0.20 -3.18
C VAL A 61 7.50 -0.14 -1.68
N ARG A 62 7.25 0.86 -0.82
CA ARG A 62 7.18 0.65 0.64
C ARG A 62 6.09 -0.35 1.00
N LEU A 63 4.90 -0.17 0.45
CA LEU A 63 3.76 -1.05 0.69
C LEU A 63 4.07 -2.50 0.28
N PHE A 64 4.69 -2.69 -0.88
CA PHE A 64 5.10 -4.02 -1.36
C PHE A 64 6.09 -4.69 -0.41
N ILE A 65 7.17 -3.99 -0.04
CA ILE A 65 8.21 -4.55 0.82
C ILE A 65 7.66 -4.92 2.21
N LEU A 66 6.76 -4.10 2.76
CA LEU A 66 6.20 -4.30 4.09
C LEU A 66 5.03 -5.28 4.13
N SER A 67 4.43 -5.66 2.97
CA SER A 67 3.20 -6.46 2.92
C SER A 67 3.42 -7.96 2.95
N ASP A 68 4.54 -8.44 2.40
CA ASP A 68 4.71 -9.86 2.08
C ASP A 68 5.02 -10.70 3.32
N SER A 69 5.91 -10.20 4.19
CA SER A 69 6.44 -10.98 5.30
C SER A 69 6.77 -10.11 6.52
N PRO A 70 6.80 -10.70 7.72
CA PRO A 70 7.41 -10.04 8.87
C PRO A 70 8.87 -9.68 8.57
N PRO A 71 9.44 -8.65 9.22
CA PRO A 71 10.78 -8.13 8.90
C PRO A 71 11.93 -9.14 9.05
N GLU A 72 11.71 -10.24 9.77
CA GLU A 72 12.69 -11.31 9.95
C GLU A 72 12.79 -12.28 8.77
N LYS A 73 11.88 -12.18 7.82
CA LYS A 73 11.81 -13.07 6.66
C LYS A 73 12.24 -12.36 5.38
N ASP A 74 12.82 -13.12 4.48
CA ASP A 74 13.15 -12.64 3.14
C ASP A 74 11.87 -12.30 2.36
N VAL A 75 11.92 -11.19 1.62
CA VAL A 75 10.86 -10.79 0.69
C VAL A 75 11.21 -11.28 -0.71
N GLN A 76 10.32 -12.08 -1.30
CA GLN A 76 10.47 -12.50 -2.68
C GLN A 76 9.94 -11.41 -3.62
N TRP A 77 10.79 -10.96 -4.55
CA TRP A 77 10.34 -10.00 -5.57
C TRP A 77 9.21 -10.58 -6.43
N SER A 78 8.15 -9.80 -6.60
CA SER A 78 7.00 -10.13 -7.43
C SER A 78 6.49 -8.89 -8.16
N GLU A 79 6.53 -8.91 -9.50
CA GLU A 79 5.95 -7.83 -10.31
C GLU A 79 4.45 -7.69 -10.10
N GLN A 80 3.75 -8.82 -9.90
CA GLN A 80 2.32 -8.82 -9.60
C GLN A 80 2.04 -8.18 -8.24
N GLY A 81 2.85 -8.48 -7.22
CA GLY A 81 2.77 -7.88 -5.89
C GLY A 81 3.03 -6.38 -5.95
N MET A 82 4.04 -5.95 -6.73
CA MET A 82 4.35 -4.54 -6.94
C MET A 82 3.17 -3.80 -7.60
N LEU A 83 2.61 -4.38 -8.67
CA LEU A 83 1.44 -3.82 -9.36
C LEU A 83 0.20 -3.78 -8.46
N ALA A 84 -0.01 -4.79 -7.60
CA ALA A 84 -1.11 -4.80 -6.65
C ALA A 84 -0.97 -3.67 -5.62
N SER A 85 0.24 -3.44 -5.12
CA SER A 85 0.55 -2.33 -4.21
C SER A 85 0.30 -0.98 -4.88
N PHE A 86 0.74 -0.78 -6.10
CA PHE A 86 0.48 0.44 -6.88
C PHE A 86 -1.02 0.68 -7.08
N LYS A 87 -1.78 -0.36 -7.48
CA LYS A 87 -3.24 -0.27 -7.61
C LYS A 87 -3.93 0.06 -6.28
N PHE A 88 -3.40 -0.42 -5.15
CA PHE A 88 -3.94 -0.04 -3.85
C PHE A 88 -3.76 1.45 -3.57
N ILE A 89 -2.58 2.02 -3.82
CA ILE A 89 -2.33 3.47 -3.67
C ILE A 89 -3.31 4.28 -4.53
N GLN A 90 -3.51 3.89 -5.79
CA GLN A 90 -4.48 4.56 -6.67
C GLN A 90 -5.92 4.48 -6.13
N LYS A 91 -6.35 3.31 -5.65
CA LYS A 91 -7.69 3.13 -5.04
C LYS A 91 -7.85 3.96 -3.76
N PHE A 92 -6.79 4.03 -2.95
CA PHE A 92 -6.80 4.82 -1.73
C PHE A 92 -6.93 6.32 -2.04
N TRP A 93 -6.25 6.81 -3.07
CA TRP A 93 -6.42 8.17 -3.57
C TRP A 93 -7.86 8.47 -4.01
N LEU A 94 -8.48 7.56 -4.74
CA LEU A 94 -9.86 7.73 -5.21
C LEU A 94 -10.87 7.77 -4.04
N ILE A 95 -10.69 6.92 -3.02
CA ILE A 95 -11.57 6.97 -1.86
C ILE A 95 -11.37 8.23 -1.04
N ASN A 96 -10.13 8.74 -0.92
CA ASN A 96 -9.86 10.04 -0.30
C ASN A 96 -10.66 11.17 -0.97
N LYS A 97 -10.68 11.23 -2.30
CA LYS A 97 -11.48 12.23 -3.04
C LYS A 97 -12.96 12.12 -2.71
N ARG A 98 -13.52 10.91 -2.68
CA ARG A 98 -14.93 10.68 -2.33
C ARG A 98 -15.24 11.11 -0.88
N ILE A 99 -14.31 10.85 0.06
CA ILE A 99 -14.47 11.30 1.45
C ILE A 99 -14.43 12.81 1.53
N LYS A 100 -13.51 13.46 0.83
CA LYS A 100 -13.43 14.93 0.75
C LYS A 100 -14.76 15.53 0.24
N GLU A 101 -15.28 15.02 -0.87
CA GLU A 101 -16.58 15.46 -1.41
C GLU A 101 -17.72 15.24 -0.39
N LYS A 102 -17.67 14.14 0.36
CA LYS A 102 -18.66 13.85 1.41
C LYS A 102 -18.54 14.85 2.56
N ILE A 103 -17.33 15.14 3.04
CA ILE A 103 -17.06 16.14 4.09
C ILE A 103 -17.60 17.52 3.66
N ASP A 104 -17.36 17.91 2.40
CA ASP A 104 -17.80 19.21 1.91
C ASP A 104 -19.34 19.35 1.84
N LYS A 105 -20.05 18.23 1.66
CA LYS A 105 -21.51 18.17 1.61
C LYS A 105 -22.17 17.98 2.99
N CYS A 106 -21.41 17.50 3.98
CA CYS A 106 -21.91 17.31 5.34
C CYS A 106 -22.05 18.66 6.07
N THR A 107 -22.97 18.70 7.03
CA THR A 107 -23.18 19.82 7.95
C THR A 107 -22.87 19.39 9.39
N ASP A 108 -22.60 20.35 10.27
CA ASP A 108 -22.40 20.12 11.70
C ASP A 108 -23.74 20.10 12.44
N VAL A 109 -24.65 19.24 11.98
CA VAL A 109 -25.94 19.00 12.64
C VAL A 109 -25.83 17.78 13.56
N GLU A 110 -26.93 17.49 14.25
CA GLU A 110 -27.05 16.37 15.19
C GLU A 110 -26.48 15.05 14.71
N LYS A 111 -26.30 14.11 15.64
CA LYS A 111 -25.76 12.76 15.41
C LYS A 111 -26.39 12.06 14.21
N GLN A 112 -25.55 11.54 13.32
CA GLN A 112 -25.95 10.87 12.09
C GLN A 112 -25.78 9.35 12.19
N GLU A 113 -26.43 8.63 11.28
CA GLU A 113 -26.46 7.15 11.25
C GLU A 113 -25.06 6.52 11.19
N GLY A 114 -24.14 7.12 10.41
CA GLY A 114 -22.80 6.60 10.21
C GLY A 114 -21.79 6.89 11.33
N ASP A 115 -22.09 7.86 12.20
CA ASP A 115 -21.13 8.42 13.15
C ASP A 115 -20.60 7.38 14.14
N LEU A 116 -21.51 6.62 14.77
CA LEU A 116 -21.13 5.63 15.79
C LEU A 116 -20.29 4.51 15.20
N ASP A 117 -20.63 4.02 14.00
CA ASP A 117 -19.89 2.96 13.33
C ASP A 117 -18.48 3.43 12.96
N LEU A 118 -18.35 4.67 12.48
CA LEU A 118 -17.07 5.26 12.12
C LEU A 118 -16.17 5.45 13.34
N VAL A 119 -16.69 6.04 14.43
CA VAL A 119 -15.94 6.25 15.68
C VAL A 119 -15.48 4.90 16.26
N LYS A 120 -16.37 3.92 16.35
CA LYS A 120 -16.04 2.58 16.85
C LYS A 120 -14.96 1.91 16.01
N PHE A 121 -15.10 1.95 14.68
CA PHE A 121 -14.10 1.38 13.78
C PHE A 121 -12.74 2.07 13.94
N THR A 122 -12.72 3.42 13.98
CA THR A 122 -11.48 4.20 14.13
C THR A 122 -10.74 3.84 15.41
N ASN A 123 -11.45 3.76 16.54
CA ASN A 123 -10.87 3.39 17.83
C ASN A 123 -10.31 1.96 17.83
N GLN A 124 -11.04 1.01 17.25
CA GLN A 124 -10.54 -0.36 17.09
C GLN A 124 -9.29 -0.42 16.20
N LEU A 125 -9.28 0.37 15.11
CA LEU A 125 -8.14 0.44 14.19
C LEU A 125 -6.91 1.02 14.88
N ILE A 126 -7.04 2.11 15.66
CA ILE A 126 -5.94 2.71 16.42
C ILE A 126 -5.32 1.66 17.35
N ASN A 127 -6.13 0.91 18.11
CA ASN A 127 -5.64 -0.16 18.98
C ASN A 127 -4.89 -1.25 18.20
N LYS A 128 -5.46 -1.73 17.08
CA LYS A 128 -4.80 -2.73 16.23
C LYS A 128 -3.45 -2.24 15.71
N ILE A 129 -3.39 -1.00 15.22
CA ILE A 129 -2.17 -0.43 14.64
C ILE A 129 -1.11 -0.23 15.73
N ASN A 130 -1.45 0.33 16.91
CA ASN A 130 -0.52 0.50 18.00
C ASN A 130 0.15 -0.82 18.40
N ASN A 131 -0.66 -1.87 18.64
CA ASN A 131 -0.15 -3.19 18.98
C ASN A 131 0.76 -3.80 17.91
N ASN A 132 0.49 -3.51 16.63
CA ASN A 132 1.27 -4.06 15.53
C ASN A 132 2.56 -3.26 15.25
N ILE A 133 2.56 -1.94 15.46
CA ILE A 133 3.79 -1.12 15.38
C ILE A 133 4.79 -1.55 16.44
N GLU A 134 4.38 -1.72 17.71
CA GLU A 134 5.24 -2.17 18.80
C GLU A 134 5.91 -3.53 18.53
N LYS A 135 5.22 -4.40 17.79
CA LYS A 135 5.70 -5.75 17.42
C LYS A 135 6.36 -5.81 16.03
N PHE A 136 6.51 -4.69 15.35
CA PHE A 136 6.99 -4.62 13.96
C PHE A 136 6.20 -5.49 12.96
N ASN A 137 4.93 -5.77 13.23
CA ASN A 137 4.04 -6.57 12.35
C ASN A 137 3.48 -5.72 11.21
N TYR A 138 4.33 -5.18 10.35
CA TYR A 138 3.92 -4.29 9.25
C TYR A 138 2.99 -4.94 8.24
N ASN A 139 3.18 -6.22 7.95
CA ASN A 139 2.28 -6.99 7.07
C ASN A 139 0.84 -7.02 7.61
N VAL A 140 0.66 -7.11 8.94
CA VAL A 140 -0.66 -7.04 9.58
C VAL A 140 -1.23 -5.62 9.51
N ILE A 141 -0.39 -4.59 9.66
CA ILE A 141 -0.80 -3.18 9.48
C ILE A 141 -1.35 -2.98 8.07
N ILE A 142 -0.69 -3.52 7.05
CA ILE A 142 -1.16 -3.41 5.66
C ILE A 142 -2.48 -4.17 5.44
N ALA A 143 -2.66 -5.33 6.07
CA ALA A 143 -3.96 -6.01 6.07
C ALA A 143 -5.06 -5.14 6.70
N ASN A 144 -4.77 -4.44 7.81
CA ASN A 144 -5.70 -3.46 8.41
C ASN A 144 -5.96 -2.26 7.49
N MET A 145 -5.00 -1.83 6.68
CA MET A 145 -5.22 -0.77 5.68
C MET A 145 -6.21 -1.21 4.59
N HIS A 146 -6.13 -2.47 4.13
CA HIS A 146 -7.10 -3.05 3.20
C HIS A 146 -8.49 -3.17 3.85
N GLU A 147 -8.56 -3.61 5.10
CA GLU A 147 -9.81 -3.64 5.89
C GLU A 147 -10.43 -2.25 5.98
N THR A 148 -9.62 -1.24 6.26
CA THR A 148 -10.04 0.16 6.34
C THR A 148 -10.58 0.69 5.01
N TYR A 149 -9.89 0.40 3.91
CA TYR A 149 -10.38 0.76 2.58
C TYR A 149 -11.77 0.16 2.30
N ASN A 150 -11.97 -1.11 2.60
CA ASN A 150 -13.25 -1.79 2.41
C ASN A 150 -14.34 -1.22 3.32
N PHE A 151 -14.03 -0.95 4.60
CA PHE A 151 -14.94 -0.31 5.53
C PHE A 151 -15.38 1.08 5.04
N LEU A 152 -14.43 1.93 4.66
CA LEU A 152 -14.72 3.28 4.16
C LEU A 152 -15.61 3.23 2.91
N ASN A 153 -15.34 2.34 1.96
CA ASN A 153 -16.20 2.17 0.79
C ASN A 153 -17.65 1.81 1.15
N LYS A 154 -17.83 0.94 2.15
CA LYS A 154 -19.16 0.49 2.60
C LYS A 154 -19.91 1.61 3.32
N ILE A 155 -19.20 2.33 4.21
CA ILE A 155 -19.86 3.29 5.10
C ILE A 155 -20.18 4.62 4.42
N LEU A 156 -19.50 4.99 3.34
CA LEU A 156 -19.71 6.26 2.63
C LEU A 156 -21.14 6.46 2.08
N ASN A 157 -21.95 5.42 2.01
CA ASN A 157 -23.37 5.52 1.66
C ASN A 157 -24.24 6.08 2.78
N LYS A 158 -23.74 6.09 4.04
CA LYS A 158 -24.44 6.62 5.21
C LYS A 158 -24.31 8.14 5.30
N GLN A 159 -25.13 8.75 6.16
CA GLN A 159 -25.00 10.16 6.52
C GLN A 159 -24.05 10.31 7.71
N PHE A 160 -23.34 11.45 7.77
CA PHE A 160 -22.37 11.76 8.80
C PHE A 160 -22.52 13.21 9.27
N ASN A 161 -22.24 13.43 10.56
CA ASN A 161 -21.88 14.75 11.04
C ASN A 161 -20.49 15.11 10.47
N LYS A 162 -20.35 16.35 9.97
CA LYS A 162 -19.12 16.81 9.30
C LYS A 162 -17.89 16.70 10.18
N LYS A 163 -17.99 17.15 11.44
CA LYS A 163 -16.89 17.10 12.40
C LYS A 163 -16.48 15.67 12.68
N VAL A 164 -17.44 14.76 12.92
CA VAL A 164 -17.16 13.33 13.19
C VAL A 164 -16.46 12.68 12.02
N LEU A 165 -16.94 12.88 10.79
CA LEU A 165 -16.31 12.32 9.59
C LEU A 165 -14.89 12.85 9.39
N SER A 166 -14.72 14.17 9.49
CA SER A 166 -13.43 14.83 9.30
C SER A 166 -12.39 14.41 10.34
N GLU A 167 -12.73 14.40 11.63
CA GLU A 167 -11.81 14.04 12.70
C GLU A 167 -11.40 12.57 12.65
N ASN A 168 -12.35 11.66 12.42
CA ASN A 168 -12.03 10.24 12.34
C ASN A 168 -11.23 9.92 11.08
N PHE A 169 -11.54 10.53 9.94
CA PHE A 169 -10.74 10.34 8.73
C PHE A 169 -9.31 10.87 8.91
N LYS A 170 -9.13 12.01 9.56
CA LYS A 170 -7.82 12.54 9.92
C LYS A 170 -7.03 11.56 10.82
N LYS A 171 -7.65 10.97 11.84
CA LYS A 171 -7.03 9.92 12.69
C LYS A 171 -6.60 8.72 11.85
N ILE A 172 -7.47 8.24 10.94
CA ILE A 172 -7.17 7.12 10.03
C ILE A 172 -5.96 7.43 9.15
N LEU A 173 -5.90 8.61 8.54
CA LEU A 173 -4.75 9.04 7.74
C LEU A 173 -3.46 9.07 8.58
N THR A 174 -3.53 9.62 9.79
CA THR A 174 -2.36 9.74 10.67
C THR A 174 -1.73 8.38 10.98
N ILE A 175 -2.54 7.37 11.33
CA ILE A 175 -2.02 6.03 11.67
C ILE A 175 -1.52 5.23 10.45
N MET A 176 -1.87 5.64 9.23
CA MET A 176 -1.35 5.04 7.99
C MET A 176 -0.05 5.71 7.51
N SER A 177 0.27 6.91 7.99
CA SER A 177 1.42 7.69 7.52
C SER A 177 2.78 6.99 7.67
N PRO A 178 3.06 6.13 8.66
CA PRO A 178 4.33 5.41 8.73
C PRO A 178 4.57 4.45 7.56
N VAL A 179 3.52 3.94 6.93
CA VAL A 179 3.60 2.99 5.81
C VAL A 179 3.64 3.71 4.46
N ILE A 180 2.72 4.64 4.22
CA ILE A 180 2.52 5.34 2.94
C ILE A 180 2.53 6.88 3.12
N PRO A 181 3.67 7.46 3.53
CA PRO A 181 3.74 8.87 3.96
C PRO A 181 3.41 9.87 2.86
N HIS A 182 3.80 9.62 1.61
CA HIS A 182 3.64 10.61 0.54
C HIS A 182 2.16 10.78 0.17
N ILE A 183 1.44 9.69 -0.07
CA ILE A 183 0.01 9.76 -0.38
C ILE A 183 -0.80 10.31 0.79
N ILE A 184 -0.39 10.04 2.03
CA ILE A 184 -1.06 10.58 3.22
C ILE A 184 -0.87 12.09 3.31
N ASN A 185 0.33 12.62 3.03
CA ASN A 185 0.56 14.06 2.99
C ASN A 185 -0.31 14.74 1.92
N GLU A 186 -0.41 14.17 0.72
CA GLU A 186 -1.33 14.65 -0.32
C GLU A 186 -2.80 14.61 0.16
N CYS A 187 -3.19 13.55 0.89
CA CYS A 187 -4.53 13.47 1.48
C CYS A 187 -4.77 14.57 2.52
N PHE A 188 -3.78 14.88 3.37
CA PHE A 188 -3.90 15.97 4.33
C PHE A 188 -4.07 17.31 3.63
N GLU A 189 -3.28 17.60 2.60
CA GLU A 189 -3.36 18.84 1.83
C GLU A 189 -4.73 19.02 1.17
N VAL A 190 -5.22 18.01 0.45
CA VAL A 190 -6.53 18.04 -0.22
C VAL A 190 -7.67 18.25 0.77
N ASN A 191 -7.59 17.64 1.96
CA ASN A 191 -8.61 17.78 3.00
C ASN A 191 -8.42 19.04 3.86
N LYS A 192 -7.38 19.84 3.62
CA LYS A 192 -6.99 21.02 4.42
C LYS A 192 -6.73 20.67 5.90
N PHE A 193 -6.20 19.48 6.15
CA PHE A 193 -5.73 19.08 7.47
C PHE A 193 -4.30 19.56 7.69
N SER A 194 -3.93 19.88 8.93
CA SER A 194 -2.53 20.13 9.26
C SER A 194 -1.69 18.89 9.01
N ILE A 195 -0.50 19.03 8.44
CA ILE A 195 0.46 17.93 8.24
C ILE A 195 1.03 17.47 9.59
N LEU A 196 1.20 18.41 10.54
CA LEU A 196 1.66 18.11 11.89
C LEU A 196 0.48 17.56 12.71
N GLN A 197 0.39 16.26 12.82
CA GLN A 197 -0.59 15.57 13.65
C GLN A 197 0.08 14.91 14.86
N LYS A 198 -0.59 14.99 16.00
CA LYS A 198 -0.26 14.11 17.12
C LYS A 198 -0.76 12.70 16.81
N TRP A 199 -0.03 11.70 17.29
CA TRP A 199 -0.49 10.31 17.19
C TRP A 199 -1.83 10.17 17.92
N PRO A 200 -2.86 9.59 17.29
CA PRO A 200 -4.19 9.56 17.88
C PRO A 200 -4.29 8.55 19.02
N GLU A 201 -4.97 8.96 20.07
CA GLU A 201 -5.35 8.09 21.20
C GLU A 201 -6.76 7.55 20.97
N VAL A 202 -7.08 6.46 21.68
CA VAL A 202 -8.43 5.87 21.70
C VAL A 202 -9.30 6.69 22.65
N GLU A 203 -10.49 7.05 22.20
CA GLU A 203 -11.51 7.78 22.97
C GLU A 203 -12.53 6.84 23.62
#